data_8d6494c9192c7278512d26e0f35b93f4
#
_entry.id   8d6494c9192c7278512d26e0f35b93f4
#
_cell.length_a   1.000
_cell.length_b   1.000
_cell.length_c   1.000
_cell.angle_alpha   90.00
_cell.angle_beta   90.00
_cell.angle_gamma   90.00
#
_symmetry.space_group_name_H-M   'P 1'
#
loop_
_entity.id
_entity.type
_entity.pdbx_description
1 polymer ?
#
loop_
_entity_poly.entity_id
_entity_poly.type
_entity_poly.pdbx_seq_one_letter_code
_entity_poly.pdbx_strand_id
1 'polypeptide(L)'
;MKLLAALALAIQLAACAAGSVADIPPGATFRDCDHCPEMVVVPAGSFLMGSPPTEAGRFPDESPQHRVTFAREFAVGKFPVTRAEYARFVQESGYRAGPGCLIRKFGGWIDDPRADWRTPGFAQTARDPVVCMNVDDAMAYTAWLSRKTGYAYRLLAEAEWEYAARAGSSGAYPWGAEANHDRANFGAEPCCEPATEGRDRWLHTSPAGSFPPNAFGLYDMHGNAWQWTQDCWYRNYDGAPTDGSARVSGSCVDHVLRGGSWNCSAATVRSAEREVHDASGRYAVVGFRVARPY
;
A
#
# COMPACT_ATOMS: atom_id res chain seq x y z
N MET A 1 -35.63 -56.51 -39.86
CA MET A 1 -35.34 -56.13 -38.47
C MET A 1 -33.94 -55.49 -38.48
N LYS A 2 -33.85 -54.15 -38.37
CA LYS A 2 -32.59 -53.42 -38.29
C LYS A 2 -32.52 -52.83 -36.89
N LEU A 3 -31.54 -53.30 -36.07
CA LEU A 3 -31.19 -52.70 -34.78
C LEU A 3 -30.41 -51.40 -35.02
N LEU A 4 -30.89 -50.31 -34.47
CA LEU A 4 -30.17 -49.05 -34.33
C LEU A 4 -29.51 -49.05 -32.94
N ALA A 5 -28.19 -49.05 -32.91
CA ALA A 5 -27.39 -48.82 -31.68
C ALA A 5 -27.23 -47.32 -31.47
N ALA A 6 -27.73 -46.78 -30.37
CA ALA A 6 -27.52 -45.41 -29.94
C ALA A 6 -26.21 -45.31 -29.11
N LEU A 7 -25.27 -44.53 -29.63
CA LEU A 7 -24.00 -44.24 -28.94
C LEU A 7 -24.21 -43.03 -28.03
N ALA A 8 -24.18 -43.21 -26.72
CA ALA A 8 -24.25 -42.12 -25.75
C ALA A 8 -22.82 -41.56 -25.51
N LEU A 9 -22.60 -40.32 -25.91
CA LEU A 9 -21.37 -39.60 -25.68
C LEU A 9 -21.41 -38.95 -24.30
N ALA A 10 -20.66 -39.49 -23.33
CA ALA A 10 -20.50 -38.87 -22.01
C ALA A 10 -19.50 -37.76 -22.09
N ILE A 11 -19.96 -36.50 -21.95
CA ILE A 11 -19.10 -35.32 -21.77
C ILE A 11 -18.65 -35.28 -20.30
N GLN A 12 -17.41 -35.59 -20.05
CA GLN A 12 -16.78 -35.34 -18.74
C GLN A 12 -16.41 -33.86 -18.65
N LEU A 13 -17.16 -33.12 -17.84
CA LEU A 13 -16.72 -31.80 -17.37
C LEU A 13 -15.58 -31.98 -16.36
N ALA A 14 -14.38 -31.65 -16.77
CA ALA A 14 -13.27 -31.50 -15.84
C ALA A 14 -13.54 -30.23 -15.00
N ALA A 15 -13.99 -30.39 -13.75
CA ALA A 15 -14.01 -29.32 -12.79
C ALA A 15 -12.56 -28.99 -12.41
N CYS A 16 -12.06 -27.84 -12.85
CA CYS A 16 -10.86 -27.26 -12.27
C CYS A 16 -11.17 -26.97 -10.80
N ALA A 17 -10.62 -27.77 -9.89
CA ALA A 17 -10.61 -27.47 -8.47
C ALA A 17 -9.78 -26.20 -8.28
N ALA A 18 -10.46 -25.08 -8.00
CA ALA A 18 -9.79 -23.92 -7.43
C ALA A 18 -9.22 -24.35 -6.07
N GLY A 19 -7.90 -24.47 -5.96
CA GLY A 19 -7.24 -24.75 -4.70
C GLY A 19 -7.68 -23.70 -3.69
N SER A 20 -8.20 -24.14 -2.54
CA SER A 20 -8.62 -23.21 -1.49
C SER A 20 -7.38 -22.49 -0.95
N VAL A 21 -7.42 -21.14 -0.94
CA VAL A 21 -6.37 -20.28 -0.39
C VAL A 21 -6.22 -20.50 1.14
N ALA A 22 -7.11 -21.26 1.76
CA ALA A 22 -7.20 -21.51 3.20
C ALA A 22 -6.00 -22.24 3.83
N ASP A 23 -5.04 -22.72 3.05
CA ASP A 23 -3.90 -23.52 3.53
C ASP A 23 -2.55 -22.77 3.50
N ILE A 24 -2.55 -21.45 3.23
CA ILE A 24 -1.30 -20.67 3.16
C ILE A 24 -1.04 -20.07 4.55
N PRO A 25 0.07 -20.44 5.25
CA PRO A 25 0.33 -19.96 6.61
C PRO A 25 0.68 -18.46 6.64
N PRO A 26 0.48 -17.78 7.78
CA PRO A 26 0.91 -16.40 7.97
C PRO A 26 2.37 -16.17 7.58
N GLY A 27 2.65 -15.06 6.89
CA GLY A 27 3.98 -14.74 6.35
C GLY A 27 4.32 -15.41 5.02
N ALA A 28 3.52 -16.38 4.57
CA ALA A 28 3.68 -16.97 3.24
C ALA A 28 3.14 -16.06 2.15
N THR A 29 3.63 -16.24 0.93
CA THR A 29 3.26 -15.43 -0.22
C THR A 29 2.48 -16.23 -1.25
N PHE A 30 1.57 -15.56 -1.97
CA PHE A 30 0.78 -16.14 -3.04
C PHE A 30 0.42 -15.08 -4.10
N ARG A 31 -0.14 -15.54 -5.22
CA ARG A 31 -0.73 -14.69 -6.27
C ARG A 31 -2.08 -15.27 -6.66
N ASP A 32 -3.06 -14.39 -6.85
CA ASP A 32 -4.40 -14.83 -7.31
C ASP A 32 -4.46 -15.02 -8.84
N CYS A 33 -3.45 -14.54 -9.57
CA CYS A 33 -3.24 -14.79 -10.99
C CYS A 33 -1.78 -14.54 -11.39
N ASP A 34 -1.35 -15.01 -12.57
CA ASP A 34 0.05 -14.95 -13.05
C ASP A 34 0.67 -13.55 -13.00
N HIS A 35 -0.12 -12.52 -13.17
CA HIS A 35 0.33 -11.13 -13.22
C HIS A 35 -0.33 -10.25 -12.16
N CYS A 36 -0.99 -10.86 -11.17
CA CYS A 36 -1.51 -10.16 -10.01
C CYS A 36 -0.38 -9.78 -9.05
N PRO A 37 -0.58 -8.78 -8.19
CA PRO A 37 0.34 -8.47 -7.11
C PRO A 37 0.65 -9.71 -6.27
N GLU A 38 1.89 -9.84 -5.83
CA GLU A 38 2.26 -10.84 -4.82
C GLU A 38 1.72 -10.39 -3.47
N MET A 39 0.99 -11.28 -2.82
CA MET A 39 0.33 -11.03 -1.54
C MET A 39 1.03 -11.76 -0.42
N VAL A 40 0.99 -11.19 0.79
CA VAL A 40 1.46 -11.81 2.05
C VAL A 40 0.27 -12.01 2.96
N VAL A 41 0.17 -13.16 3.59
CA VAL A 41 -0.83 -13.42 4.64
C VAL A 41 -0.35 -12.80 5.95
N VAL A 42 -1.09 -11.79 6.42
CA VAL A 42 -0.86 -11.11 7.70
C VAL A 42 -1.70 -11.80 8.77
N PRO A 43 -1.10 -12.24 9.90
CA PRO A 43 -1.81 -13.02 10.91
C PRO A 43 -2.88 -12.19 11.64
N ALA A 44 -3.89 -12.87 12.15
CA ALA A 44 -4.77 -12.33 13.19
C ALA A 44 -3.94 -11.95 14.43
N GLY A 45 -4.42 -10.95 15.19
CA GLY A 45 -3.68 -10.49 16.37
C GLY A 45 -4.11 -9.12 16.84
N SER A 46 -3.38 -8.55 17.77
CA SER A 46 -3.65 -7.20 18.26
C SER A 46 -2.36 -6.39 18.46
N PHE A 47 -2.47 -5.08 18.36
CA PHE A 47 -1.37 -4.16 18.60
C PHE A 47 -1.86 -2.86 19.26
N LEU A 48 -0.93 -2.01 19.67
CA LEU A 48 -1.22 -0.65 20.09
C LEU A 48 -0.98 0.29 18.91
N MET A 49 -2.05 0.85 18.34
CA MET A 49 -2.01 1.82 17.27
C MET A 49 -1.69 3.21 17.80
N GLY A 50 -0.89 3.97 17.05
CA GLY A 50 -0.40 5.28 17.46
C GLY A 50 0.92 5.20 18.20
N SER A 51 1.41 6.35 18.70
CA SER A 51 2.69 6.47 19.37
C SER A 51 2.55 6.80 20.86
N PRO A 52 3.43 6.26 21.72
CA PRO A 52 3.48 6.67 23.14
C PRO A 52 3.97 8.13 23.26
N PRO A 53 3.60 8.85 24.33
CA PRO A 53 4.00 10.25 24.52
C PRO A 53 5.52 10.49 24.53
N THR A 54 6.30 9.44 24.77
CA THR A 54 7.77 9.47 24.84
C THR A 54 8.47 9.19 23.52
N GLU A 55 7.73 8.86 22.46
CA GLU A 55 8.33 8.57 21.16
C GLU A 55 8.88 9.85 20.52
N ALA A 56 10.16 9.84 20.17
CA ALA A 56 10.81 10.99 19.55
C ALA A 56 10.21 11.25 18.15
N GLY A 57 9.99 12.52 17.83
CA GLY A 57 9.46 12.94 16.52
C GLY A 57 7.97 12.65 16.31
N ARG A 58 7.23 12.25 17.35
CA ARG A 58 5.79 12.01 17.26
C ARG A 58 4.98 13.28 16.99
N PHE A 59 3.83 13.11 16.33
CA PHE A 59 2.85 14.17 16.12
C PHE A 59 1.60 13.98 17.01
N PRO A 60 0.86 15.07 17.35
CA PRO A 60 -0.31 14.99 18.23
C PRO A 60 -1.44 14.09 17.73
N ASP A 61 -1.59 13.96 16.43
CA ASP A 61 -2.65 13.20 15.75
C ASP A 61 -2.44 11.68 15.80
N GLU A 62 -1.25 11.23 16.25
CA GLU A 62 -0.95 9.82 16.55
C GLU A 62 -1.53 9.36 17.89
N SER A 63 -2.41 10.16 18.51
CA SER A 63 -3.00 9.96 19.85
C SER A 63 -4.54 9.91 19.78
N PRO A 64 -5.18 9.34 20.83
CA PRO A 64 -4.60 8.53 21.89
C PRO A 64 -4.14 7.17 21.36
N GLN A 65 -3.04 6.63 21.91
CA GLN A 65 -2.64 5.26 21.63
C GLN A 65 -3.74 4.30 22.14
N HIS A 66 -4.18 3.38 21.28
CA HIS A 66 -5.28 2.48 21.59
C HIS A 66 -5.05 1.08 21.02
N ARG A 67 -5.71 0.08 21.60
CA ARG A 67 -5.60 -1.30 21.16
C ARG A 67 -6.53 -1.55 19.97
N VAL A 68 -5.98 -2.12 18.90
CA VAL A 68 -6.74 -2.64 17.76
C VAL A 68 -6.54 -4.15 17.69
N THR A 69 -7.61 -4.90 17.36
CA THR A 69 -7.60 -6.37 17.30
C THR A 69 -8.17 -6.87 15.98
N PHE A 70 -7.38 -7.59 15.23
CA PHE A 70 -7.78 -8.29 14.01
C PHE A 70 -8.21 -9.72 14.38
N ALA A 71 -9.51 -10.00 14.30
CA ALA A 71 -10.06 -11.32 14.63
C ALA A 71 -9.73 -12.40 13.59
N ARG A 72 -9.32 -11.99 12.39
CA ARG A 72 -9.00 -12.88 11.25
C ARG A 72 -7.75 -12.40 10.55
N GLU A 73 -7.12 -13.31 9.82
CA GLU A 73 -6.06 -13.02 8.88
C GLU A 73 -6.58 -12.19 7.70
N PHE A 74 -5.68 -11.45 7.08
CA PHE A 74 -5.95 -10.72 5.84
C PHE A 74 -4.70 -10.74 4.96
N ALA A 75 -4.87 -10.51 3.68
CA ALA A 75 -3.76 -10.50 2.74
C ALA A 75 -3.41 -9.06 2.35
N VAL A 76 -2.10 -8.76 2.28
CA VAL A 76 -1.54 -7.46 1.94
C VAL A 76 -0.58 -7.62 0.77
N GLY A 77 -0.61 -6.72 -0.19
CA GLY A 77 0.38 -6.67 -1.26
C GLY A 77 1.80 -6.62 -0.69
N LYS A 78 2.65 -7.56 -1.09
CA LYS A 78 4.05 -7.66 -0.62
C LYS A 78 4.83 -6.36 -0.86
N PHE A 79 4.51 -5.69 -1.95
CA PHE A 79 5.08 -4.42 -2.40
C PHE A 79 3.97 -3.37 -2.56
N PRO A 80 4.29 -2.06 -2.56
CA PRO A 80 3.39 -1.07 -3.14
C PRO A 80 3.11 -1.43 -4.61
N VAL A 81 1.95 -1.05 -5.13
CA VAL A 81 1.61 -1.31 -6.54
C VAL A 81 2.66 -0.65 -7.43
N THR A 82 3.26 -1.47 -8.30
CA THR A 82 4.33 -1.04 -9.20
C THR A 82 3.79 -0.37 -10.47
N ARG A 83 4.63 0.41 -11.14
CA ARG A 83 4.30 0.98 -12.45
C ARG A 83 3.93 -0.08 -13.48
N ALA A 84 4.58 -1.24 -13.46
CA ALA A 84 4.25 -2.34 -14.37
C ALA A 84 2.85 -2.89 -14.11
N GLU A 85 2.48 -3.09 -12.85
CA GLU A 85 1.15 -3.58 -12.48
C GLU A 85 0.06 -2.56 -12.83
N TYR A 86 0.30 -1.28 -12.55
CA TYR A 86 -0.64 -0.22 -12.91
C TYR A 86 -0.75 -0.03 -14.44
N ALA A 87 0.36 -0.13 -15.19
CA ALA A 87 0.35 -0.08 -16.65
C ALA A 87 -0.51 -1.20 -17.26
N ARG A 88 -0.43 -2.41 -16.69
CA ARG A 88 -1.26 -3.53 -17.09
C ARG A 88 -2.75 -3.27 -16.84
N PHE A 89 -3.08 -2.73 -15.65
CA PHE A 89 -4.45 -2.31 -15.36
C PHE A 89 -4.98 -1.33 -16.41
N VAL A 90 -4.22 -0.29 -16.72
CA VAL A 90 -4.60 0.71 -17.74
C VAL A 90 -4.78 0.05 -19.11
N GLN A 91 -3.88 -0.85 -19.49
CA GLN A 91 -3.94 -1.56 -20.77
C GLN A 91 -5.19 -2.47 -20.86
N GLU A 92 -5.47 -3.25 -19.82
CA GLU A 92 -6.56 -4.23 -19.83
C GLU A 92 -7.95 -3.60 -19.62
N SER A 93 -8.03 -2.51 -18.86
CA SER A 93 -9.31 -1.88 -18.52
C SER A 93 -9.68 -0.68 -19.40
N GLY A 94 -8.70 -0.12 -20.11
CA GLY A 94 -8.87 1.16 -20.81
C GLY A 94 -9.01 2.37 -19.87
N TYR A 95 -8.68 2.21 -18.58
CA TYR A 95 -8.79 3.29 -17.59
C TYR A 95 -7.93 4.48 -17.97
N ARG A 96 -8.45 5.68 -17.75
CA ARG A 96 -7.74 6.94 -17.98
C ARG A 96 -7.67 7.70 -16.65
N ALA A 97 -6.49 7.69 -16.04
CA ALA A 97 -6.22 8.59 -14.93
C ALA A 97 -6.34 10.04 -15.39
N GLY A 98 -6.81 10.91 -14.51
CA GLY A 98 -6.87 12.35 -14.77
C GLY A 98 -5.47 12.94 -15.00
N PRO A 99 -5.38 14.09 -15.68
CA PRO A 99 -4.12 14.80 -15.89
C PRO A 99 -3.70 15.56 -14.64
N GLY A 100 -2.40 15.93 -14.62
CA GLY A 100 -1.80 16.78 -13.59
C GLY A 100 -1.27 15.98 -12.40
N CYS A 101 -0.16 16.47 -11.88
CA CYS A 101 0.48 15.93 -10.69
C CYS A 101 1.33 17.02 -10.03
N LEU A 102 1.27 17.12 -8.71
CA LEU A 102 2.18 17.93 -7.94
C LEU A 102 3.55 17.25 -7.92
N ILE A 103 4.51 17.82 -8.64
CA ILE A 103 5.85 17.27 -8.82
C ILE A 103 6.90 18.16 -8.17
N ARG A 104 8.05 17.56 -7.79
CA ARG A 104 9.20 18.33 -7.33
C ARG A 104 10.05 18.79 -8.53
N LYS A 105 10.27 20.11 -8.65
CA LYS A 105 11.06 20.70 -9.72
C LYS A 105 11.70 22.00 -9.27
N PHE A 106 12.96 22.25 -9.65
CA PHE A 106 13.70 23.47 -9.30
C PHE A 106 13.75 23.77 -7.78
N GLY A 107 13.84 22.73 -6.94
CA GLY A 107 13.89 22.88 -5.49
C GLY A 107 12.53 23.16 -4.82
N GLY A 108 11.43 23.16 -5.58
CA GLY A 108 10.06 23.41 -5.08
C GLY A 108 9.03 22.41 -5.59
N TRP A 109 7.81 22.56 -5.12
CA TRP A 109 6.66 21.79 -5.59
C TRP A 109 5.86 22.62 -6.60
N ILE A 110 5.55 22.04 -7.75
CA ILE A 110 4.75 22.67 -8.79
C ILE A 110 3.65 21.71 -9.27
N ASP A 111 2.50 22.27 -9.52
CA ASP A 111 1.42 21.52 -10.20
C ASP A 111 1.70 21.55 -11.71
N ASP A 112 2.15 20.40 -12.27
CA ASP A 112 2.40 20.27 -13.70
C ASP A 112 1.24 19.51 -14.36
N PRO A 113 0.42 20.18 -15.19
CA PRO A 113 -0.73 19.53 -15.82
C PRO A 113 -0.34 18.48 -16.86
N ARG A 114 0.93 18.37 -17.24
CA ARG A 114 1.46 17.36 -18.16
C ARG A 114 2.08 16.16 -17.46
N ALA A 115 2.28 16.27 -16.14
CA ALA A 115 2.79 15.17 -15.35
C ALA A 115 1.67 14.16 -15.07
N ASP A 116 2.01 12.90 -15.06
CA ASP A 116 1.12 11.78 -14.71
C ASP A 116 1.94 10.62 -14.13
N TRP A 117 1.30 9.50 -13.90
CA TRP A 117 1.97 8.30 -13.40
C TRP A 117 3.07 7.74 -14.33
N ARG A 118 3.12 8.14 -15.61
CA ARG A 118 4.18 7.76 -16.58
C ARG A 118 5.37 8.71 -16.48
N THR A 119 5.09 9.97 -16.16
CA THR A 119 6.06 11.07 -16.16
C THR A 119 5.94 11.90 -14.89
N PRO A 120 6.26 11.35 -13.69
CA PRO A 120 6.07 12.02 -12.39
C PRO A 120 7.11 13.10 -12.08
N GLY A 121 7.84 13.58 -13.08
CA GLY A 121 8.89 14.59 -12.93
C GLY A 121 10.29 14.01 -12.75
N PHE A 122 10.43 12.71 -12.64
CA PHE A 122 11.71 11.98 -12.53
C PHE A 122 11.63 10.62 -13.23
N ALA A 123 12.78 10.03 -13.48
CA ALA A 123 12.85 8.70 -14.12
C ALA A 123 12.47 7.59 -13.14
N GLN A 124 11.65 6.66 -13.60
CA GLN A 124 11.25 5.47 -12.87
C GLN A 124 11.42 4.23 -13.75
N THR A 125 11.70 3.10 -13.11
CA THR A 125 11.67 1.77 -13.74
C THR A 125 10.26 1.18 -13.67
N ALA A 126 10.06 0.05 -14.33
CA ALA A 126 8.80 -0.71 -14.25
C ALA A 126 8.52 -1.27 -12.84
N ARG A 127 9.56 -1.44 -12.02
CA ARG A 127 9.48 -1.96 -10.65
C ARG A 127 9.29 -0.91 -9.58
N ASP A 128 9.42 0.37 -9.89
CA ASP A 128 9.18 1.45 -8.94
C ASP A 128 7.69 1.48 -8.55
N PRO A 129 7.34 1.95 -7.34
CA PRO A 129 5.95 2.19 -7.00
C PRO A 129 5.32 3.19 -7.97
N VAL A 130 4.09 2.93 -8.41
CA VAL A 130 3.35 3.93 -9.15
C VAL A 130 3.05 5.12 -8.24
N VAL A 131 3.27 6.33 -8.75
CA VAL A 131 2.97 7.59 -8.06
C VAL A 131 2.15 8.51 -8.95
N CYS A 132 1.83 9.72 -8.50
CA CYS A 132 0.86 10.60 -9.16
C CYS A 132 -0.54 9.98 -9.21
N MET A 133 -0.94 9.32 -8.12
CA MET A 133 -2.23 8.65 -7.95
C MET A 133 -3.09 9.41 -6.94
N ASN A 134 -4.36 9.59 -7.26
CA ASN A 134 -5.36 9.96 -6.28
C ASN A 134 -6.10 8.72 -5.74
N VAL A 135 -7.01 8.91 -4.78
CA VAL A 135 -7.78 7.81 -4.17
C VAL A 135 -8.64 7.09 -5.21
N ASP A 136 -9.28 7.84 -6.14
CA ASP A 136 -10.13 7.25 -7.18
C ASP A 136 -9.33 6.35 -8.14
N ASP A 137 -8.10 6.76 -8.51
CA ASP A 137 -7.21 5.96 -9.34
C ASP A 137 -6.85 4.63 -8.65
N ALA A 138 -6.57 4.68 -7.34
CA ALA A 138 -6.26 3.51 -6.53
C ALA A 138 -7.49 2.59 -6.35
N MET A 139 -8.67 3.16 -6.11
CA MET A 139 -9.93 2.43 -6.01
C MET A 139 -10.32 1.79 -7.35
N ALA A 140 -10.11 2.47 -8.48
CA ALA A 140 -10.35 1.91 -9.81
C ALA A 140 -9.47 0.68 -10.07
N TYR A 141 -8.19 0.73 -9.66
CA TYR A 141 -7.26 -0.40 -9.73
C TYR A 141 -7.78 -1.58 -8.89
N THR A 142 -8.12 -1.37 -7.62
CA THR A 142 -8.61 -2.44 -6.75
C THR A 142 -9.91 -3.05 -7.24
N ALA A 143 -10.82 -2.23 -7.79
CA ALA A 143 -12.08 -2.69 -8.38
C ALA A 143 -11.84 -3.55 -9.66
N TRP A 144 -10.88 -3.15 -10.51
CA TRP A 144 -10.47 -3.96 -11.65
C TRP A 144 -9.87 -5.30 -11.20
N LEU A 145 -8.96 -5.27 -10.22
CA LEU A 145 -8.32 -6.46 -9.70
C LEU A 145 -9.34 -7.42 -9.07
N SER A 146 -10.35 -6.88 -8.37
CA SER A 146 -11.45 -7.66 -7.79
C SER A 146 -12.25 -8.37 -8.87
N ARG A 147 -12.62 -7.68 -9.95
CA ARG A 147 -13.32 -8.31 -11.09
C ARG A 147 -12.48 -9.37 -11.77
N LYS A 148 -11.19 -9.16 -11.89
CA LYS A 148 -10.25 -10.08 -12.54
C LYS A 148 -10.05 -11.37 -11.76
N THR A 149 -10.01 -11.29 -10.43
CA THR A 149 -9.66 -12.42 -9.56
C THR A 149 -10.86 -13.07 -8.87
N GLY A 150 -11.97 -12.35 -8.76
CA GLY A 150 -13.14 -12.78 -7.98
C GLY A 150 -13.01 -12.53 -6.47
N TYR A 151 -11.89 -11.96 -5.99
CA TYR A 151 -11.67 -11.61 -4.59
C TYR A 151 -11.91 -10.12 -4.33
N ALA A 152 -12.31 -9.75 -3.11
CA ALA A 152 -12.61 -8.36 -2.74
C ALA A 152 -11.34 -7.56 -2.42
N TYR A 153 -10.61 -7.13 -3.45
CA TYR A 153 -9.45 -6.24 -3.29
C TYR A 153 -9.88 -4.82 -2.94
N ARG A 154 -9.09 -4.17 -2.09
CA ARG A 154 -9.31 -2.81 -1.60
C ARG A 154 -7.98 -2.16 -1.19
N LEU A 155 -8.00 -0.88 -0.82
CA LEU A 155 -6.92 -0.27 -0.05
C LEU A 155 -6.90 -0.87 1.36
N LEU A 156 -5.78 -0.73 2.07
CA LEU A 156 -5.71 -1.06 3.49
C LEU A 156 -6.53 -0.03 4.29
N ALA A 157 -7.16 -0.49 5.37
CA ALA A 157 -7.52 0.41 6.45
C ALA A 157 -6.24 0.96 7.11
N GLU A 158 -6.30 2.16 7.69
CA GLU A 158 -5.16 2.78 8.37
C GLU A 158 -4.59 1.87 9.46
N ALA A 159 -5.46 1.24 10.25
CA ALA A 159 -5.06 0.30 11.29
C ALA A 159 -4.40 -0.98 10.73
N GLU A 160 -4.88 -1.50 9.60
CA GLU A 160 -4.24 -2.63 8.90
C GLU A 160 -2.86 -2.25 8.41
N TRP A 161 -2.73 -1.03 7.88
CA TRP A 161 -1.45 -0.53 7.40
C TRP A 161 -0.41 -0.45 8.54
N GLU A 162 -0.77 0.17 9.68
CA GLU A 162 0.16 0.32 10.82
C GLU A 162 0.51 -1.05 11.45
N TYR A 163 -0.47 -1.94 11.60
CA TYR A 163 -0.23 -3.31 12.06
C TYR A 163 0.76 -4.06 11.16
N ALA A 164 0.54 -3.97 9.85
CA ALA A 164 1.40 -4.57 8.85
C ALA A 164 2.81 -3.95 8.82
N ALA A 165 2.93 -2.63 9.00
CA ALA A 165 4.21 -1.92 9.05
C ALA A 165 5.02 -2.28 10.28
N ARG A 166 4.38 -2.33 11.46
CA ARG A 166 5.03 -2.72 12.72
C ARG A 166 5.46 -4.18 12.75
N ALA A 167 4.70 -5.07 12.15
CA ALA A 167 4.99 -6.50 12.07
C ALA A 167 5.45 -7.09 13.42
N GLY A 168 4.73 -6.74 14.52
CA GLY A 168 5.04 -7.16 15.89
C GLY A 168 5.97 -6.24 16.67
N SER A 169 6.56 -5.22 16.05
CA SER A 169 7.39 -4.21 16.75
C SER A 169 6.52 -3.17 17.44
N SER A 170 7.01 -2.65 18.57
CA SER A 170 6.44 -1.50 19.29
C SER A 170 7.26 -0.21 19.15
N GLY A 171 8.42 -0.26 18.48
CA GLY A 171 9.29 0.90 18.26
C GLY A 171 8.80 1.85 17.17
N ALA A 172 9.51 2.96 17.00
CA ALA A 172 9.24 3.93 15.95
C ALA A 172 9.32 3.29 14.54
N TYR A 173 10.22 2.34 14.38
CA TYR A 173 10.40 1.55 13.15
C TYR A 173 10.42 0.04 13.48
N PRO A 174 10.11 -0.85 12.51
CA PRO A 174 10.15 -2.30 12.76
C PRO A 174 11.56 -2.83 13.05
N TRP A 175 12.61 -2.08 12.76
CA TRP A 175 14.01 -2.43 13.03
C TRP A 175 14.60 -1.74 14.27
N GLY A 176 13.85 -0.91 14.98
CA GLY A 176 14.32 -0.22 16.22
C GLY A 176 13.81 1.20 16.38
N ALA A 177 14.56 2.00 17.12
CA ALA A 177 14.18 3.37 17.47
C ALA A 177 14.65 4.43 16.48
N GLU A 178 15.66 4.13 15.67
CA GLU A 178 16.31 5.11 14.78
C GLU A 178 16.05 4.79 13.32
N ALA A 179 15.88 5.83 12.52
CA ALA A 179 15.80 5.72 11.07
C ALA A 179 17.14 5.22 10.49
N ASN A 180 17.08 4.48 9.37
CA ASN A 180 18.27 3.90 8.78
C ASN A 180 18.11 3.75 7.26
N HIS A 181 18.95 4.42 6.49
CA HIS A 181 19.01 4.34 5.03
C HIS A 181 19.45 2.98 4.47
N ASP A 182 19.92 2.05 5.31
CA ASP A 182 20.06 0.65 4.91
C ASP A 182 18.75 -0.15 4.94
N ARG A 183 17.67 0.47 5.47
CA ARG A 183 16.37 -0.15 5.69
C ARG A 183 15.22 0.47 4.87
N ALA A 184 15.37 1.73 4.45
CA ALA A 184 14.33 2.47 3.73
C ALA A 184 14.91 3.58 2.86
N ASN A 185 14.17 3.96 1.82
CA ASN A 185 14.45 5.12 0.97
C ASN A 185 13.68 6.32 1.54
N PHE A 186 14.40 7.28 2.12
CA PHE A 186 13.82 8.52 2.67
C PHE A 186 14.79 9.69 2.52
N GLY A 187 14.34 10.91 2.83
CA GLY A 187 15.10 12.14 2.63
C GLY A 187 15.94 12.54 3.83
N ALA A 188 16.54 13.72 3.70
CA ALA A 188 17.37 14.35 4.73
C ALA A 188 16.55 15.15 5.75
N GLU A 189 17.22 15.54 6.81
CA GLU A 189 16.73 16.55 7.75
C GLU A 189 17.26 17.95 7.33
N PRO A 190 16.44 19.02 7.42
CA PRO A 190 14.99 18.96 7.68
C PRO A 190 14.22 18.44 6.47
N CYS A 191 12.96 18.02 6.69
CA CYS A 191 12.08 17.65 5.59
C CYS A 191 11.98 18.83 4.58
N CYS A 192 11.88 18.68 3.31
CA CYS A 192 11.60 17.49 2.51
C CYS A 192 12.59 17.44 1.35
N GLU A 193 13.84 17.22 1.66
CA GLU A 193 14.92 17.14 0.70
C GLU A 193 15.29 15.68 0.40
N PRO A 194 15.51 15.31 -0.88
CA PRO A 194 16.03 13.99 -1.22
C PRO A 194 17.41 13.78 -0.61
N ALA A 195 17.70 12.56 -0.17
CA ALA A 195 19.02 12.17 0.32
C ALA A 195 19.42 10.82 -0.25
N THR A 196 20.74 10.56 -0.24
CA THR A 196 21.29 9.24 -0.54
C THR A 196 22.34 8.92 0.51
N GLU A 197 22.13 7.81 1.23
CA GLU A 197 23.04 7.35 2.29
C GLU A 197 22.94 5.81 2.43
N GLY A 198 24.03 5.17 2.81
CA GLY A 198 24.05 3.72 3.03
C GLY A 198 23.64 2.94 1.77
N ARG A 199 22.63 2.11 1.90
CA ARG A 199 22.02 1.38 0.78
C ARG A 199 21.09 2.22 -0.07
N ASP A 200 20.59 3.33 0.46
CA ASP A 200 19.73 4.24 -0.27
C ASP A 200 20.55 5.05 -1.29
N ARG A 201 20.39 4.71 -2.56
CA ARG A 201 21.09 5.30 -3.69
C ARG A 201 20.16 6.10 -4.61
N TRP A 202 18.91 6.28 -4.20
CA TRP A 202 17.88 6.89 -5.03
C TRP A 202 17.47 8.25 -4.48
N LEU A 203 17.61 9.28 -5.30
CA LEU A 203 17.11 10.64 -4.99
C LEU A 203 15.58 10.74 -5.09
N HIS A 204 14.94 9.75 -5.68
CA HIS A 204 13.49 9.64 -5.84
C HIS A 204 13.07 8.20 -5.50
N THR A 205 12.00 7.70 -6.10
CA THR A 205 11.57 6.32 -5.83
C THR A 205 12.66 5.30 -6.15
N SER A 206 12.72 4.25 -5.37
CA SER A 206 13.53 3.05 -5.61
C SER A 206 12.66 1.92 -6.17
N PRO A 207 13.23 0.97 -6.93
CA PRO A 207 12.52 -0.24 -7.30
C PRO A 207 11.98 -0.97 -6.06
N ALA A 208 10.71 -1.36 -6.07
CA ALA A 208 10.08 -2.03 -4.94
C ALA A 208 10.85 -3.27 -4.51
N GLY A 209 11.08 -3.41 -3.20
CA GLY A 209 11.89 -4.48 -2.62
C GLY A 209 13.40 -4.25 -2.63
N SER A 210 13.87 -3.01 -2.81
CA SER A 210 15.29 -2.67 -2.75
C SER A 210 15.89 -2.79 -1.34
N PHE A 211 15.06 -2.75 -0.32
CA PHE A 211 15.45 -2.84 1.09
C PHE A 211 14.92 -4.14 1.72
N PRO A 212 15.48 -4.56 2.88
CA PRO A 212 14.99 -5.76 3.57
C PRO A 212 13.52 -5.64 3.99
N PRO A 213 12.75 -6.74 3.96
CA PRO A 213 11.37 -6.75 4.43
C PRO A 213 11.29 -6.65 5.95
N ASN A 214 10.11 -6.32 6.46
CA ASN A 214 9.79 -6.46 7.88
C ASN A 214 9.51 -7.94 8.26
N ALA A 215 9.19 -8.19 9.53
CA ALA A 215 8.99 -9.55 10.04
C ALA A 215 7.76 -10.28 9.42
N PHE A 216 6.82 -9.56 8.82
CA PHE A 216 5.72 -10.17 8.05
C PHE A 216 6.08 -10.44 6.58
N GLY A 217 7.27 -10.06 6.12
CA GLY A 217 7.69 -10.23 4.74
C GLY A 217 7.25 -9.10 3.80
N LEU A 218 6.81 -7.97 4.34
CA LEU A 218 6.37 -6.79 3.59
C LEU A 218 7.53 -5.82 3.36
N TYR A 219 7.63 -5.31 2.15
CA TYR A 219 8.65 -4.38 1.70
C TYR A 219 8.08 -2.96 1.57
N ASP A 220 8.95 -1.96 1.68
CA ASP A 220 8.62 -0.55 1.43
C ASP A 220 7.39 -0.07 2.23
N MET A 221 7.29 -0.51 3.50
CA MET A 221 6.31 0.03 4.44
C MET A 221 6.76 1.37 5.02
N HIS A 222 8.02 1.72 4.88
CA HIS A 222 8.64 2.97 5.32
C HIS A 222 9.41 3.58 4.17
N GLY A 223 9.12 4.85 3.86
CA GLY A 223 9.76 5.58 2.77
C GLY A 223 9.31 5.11 1.37
N ASN A 224 10.07 5.45 0.36
CA ASN A 224 9.84 5.24 -1.06
C ASN A 224 8.65 6.05 -1.60
N ALA A 225 7.43 5.67 -1.28
CA ALA A 225 6.21 6.42 -1.63
C ALA A 225 5.17 6.29 -0.52
N TRP A 226 4.54 7.40 -0.16
CA TRP A 226 3.34 7.43 0.66
C TRP A 226 2.27 6.50 0.10
N GLN A 227 1.45 5.93 0.96
CA GLN A 227 0.43 4.97 0.57
C GLN A 227 -0.95 5.45 1.03
N TRP A 228 -1.87 5.63 0.07
CA TRP A 228 -3.27 5.88 0.35
C TRP A 228 -3.88 4.75 1.18
N THR A 229 -4.65 5.12 2.21
CA THR A 229 -5.51 4.21 2.98
C THR A 229 -6.98 4.45 2.68
N GLN A 230 -7.86 3.57 3.18
CA GLN A 230 -9.31 3.76 3.04
C GLN A 230 -9.87 4.87 3.92
N ASP A 231 -9.13 5.21 4.99
CA ASP A 231 -9.64 6.04 6.07
C ASP A 231 -9.72 7.50 5.66
N CYS A 232 -10.83 8.14 6.04
CA CYS A 232 -10.93 9.58 6.07
C CYS A 232 -10.01 10.14 7.15
N TRP A 233 -9.51 11.35 6.94
CA TRP A 233 -8.71 12.03 7.94
C TRP A 233 -9.53 12.45 9.17
N TYR A 234 -8.99 12.17 10.35
CA TYR A 234 -9.43 12.68 11.63
C TYR A 234 -8.21 13.16 12.42
N ARG A 235 -8.37 14.25 13.17
CA ARG A 235 -7.27 14.90 13.90
C ARG A 235 -6.61 14.05 14.97
N ASN A 236 -7.25 12.95 15.36
CA ASN A 236 -6.76 12.01 16.37
C ASN A 236 -7.55 10.70 16.30
N TYR A 237 -7.22 9.77 17.19
CA TYR A 237 -7.88 8.47 17.30
C TYR A 237 -9.08 8.41 18.24
N ASP A 238 -9.60 9.55 18.73
CA ASP A 238 -10.83 9.54 19.55
C ASP A 238 -12.00 8.96 18.74
N GLY A 239 -12.59 7.86 19.27
CA GLY A 239 -13.67 7.16 18.59
C GLY A 239 -13.24 6.36 17.34
N ALA A 240 -11.95 6.10 17.14
CA ALA A 240 -11.47 5.23 16.06
C ALA A 240 -11.94 3.78 16.27
N PRO A 241 -12.21 3.01 15.19
CA PRO A 241 -12.52 1.60 15.30
C PRO A 241 -11.40 0.80 15.97
N THR A 242 -11.77 -0.21 16.77
CA THR A 242 -10.81 -1.07 17.47
C THR A 242 -10.75 -2.50 16.90
N ASP A 243 -11.49 -2.75 15.83
CA ASP A 243 -11.59 -4.03 15.11
C ASP A 243 -10.77 -4.06 13.80
N GLY A 244 -10.02 -2.98 13.52
CA GLY A 244 -9.23 -2.83 12.31
C GLY A 244 -10.00 -2.39 11.08
N SER A 245 -11.30 -2.11 11.19
CA SER A 245 -12.07 -1.52 10.09
C SER A 245 -11.67 -0.08 9.81
N ALA A 246 -11.82 0.35 8.56
CA ALA A 246 -11.54 1.73 8.16
C ALA A 246 -12.53 2.72 8.76
N ARG A 247 -12.03 3.88 9.18
CA ARG A 247 -12.85 4.99 9.67
C ARG A 247 -13.32 5.82 8.49
N VAL A 248 -14.49 5.49 7.96
CA VAL A 248 -15.12 6.19 6.84
C VAL A 248 -16.43 6.82 7.30
N SER A 249 -16.67 8.09 7.01
CA SER A 249 -17.95 8.74 7.30
C SER A 249 -18.18 9.95 6.38
N GLY A 250 -19.41 10.11 5.91
CA GLY A 250 -19.83 11.26 5.11
C GLY A 250 -19.05 11.45 3.81
N SER A 251 -18.80 12.71 3.43
CA SER A 251 -17.90 13.05 2.32
C SER A 251 -16.45 13.06 2.83
N CYS A 252 -15.67 12.08 2.43
CA CYS A 252 -14.25 11.95 2.73
C CYS A 252 -13.46 12.82 1.75
N VAL A 253 -13.28 14.09 2.06
CA VAL A 253 -12.50 15.03 1.23
C VAL A 253 -11.01 14.75 1.40
N ASP A 254 -10.58 14.51 2.64
CA ASP A 254 -9.20 14.25 3.00
C ASP A 254 -9.05 12.79 3.44
N HIS A 255 -8.02 12.13 2.94
CA HIS A 255 -7.66 10.75 3.29
C HIS A 255 -6.33 10.67 4.02
N VAL A 256 -6.18 9.61 4.80
CA VAL A 256 -4.94 9.30 5.50
C VAL A 256 -3.94 8.69 4.53
N LEU A 257 -2.71 9.20 4.57
CA LEU A 257 -1.52 8.61 3.98
C LEU A 257 -0.63 8.02 5.06
N ARG A 258 0.08 6.96 4.72
CA ARG A 258 0.99 6.28 5.63
C ARG A 258 2.33 5.96 4.98
N GLY A 259 3.40 5.92 5.79
CA GLY A 259 4.68 5.35 5.44
C GLY A 259 5.78 6.32 5.07
N GLY A 260 5.48 7.55 4.73
CA GLY A 260 6.48 8.47 4.22
C GLY A 260 6.90 8.18 2.78
N SER A 261 7.81 8.99 2.27
CA SER A 261 8.32 8.89 0.90
C SER A 261 9.80 9.23 0.81
N TRP A 262 10.36 9.10 -0.38
CA TRP A 262 11.77 9.32 -0.71
C TRP A 262 12.35 10.69 -0.33
N ASN A 263 11.52 11.68 -0.04
CA ASN A 263 11.94 13.02 0.39
C ASN A 263 11.54 13.37 1.83
N CYS A 264 10.94 12.43 2.55
CA CYS A 264 10.50 12.63 3.93
C CYS A 264 11.66 12.51 4.90
N SER A 265 11.61 13.27 6.02
CA SER A 265 12.57 13.13 7.10
C SER A 265 12.39 11.83 7.90
N ALA A 266 13.34 11.51 8.76
CA ALA A 266 13.25 10.36 9.65
C ALA A 266 11.94 10.35 10.48
N ALA A 267 11.54 11.52 11.01
CA ALA A 267 10.31 11.63 11.82
C ALA A 267 9.05 11.26 11.04
N THR A 268 9.01 11.49 9.72
CA THR A 268 7.84 11.27 8.88
C THR A 268 7.80 9.90 8.19
N VAL A 269 8.80 9.04 8.41
CA VAL A 269 8.77 7.63 7.97
C VAL A 269 8.60 6.65 9.12
N ARG A 270 8.13 7.09 10.31
CA ARG A 270 7.84 6.22 11.47
C ARG A 270 6.56 5.38 11.23
N SER A 271 6.45 4.26 11.94
CA SER A 271 5.28 3.38 11.83
C SER A 271 3.97 4.06 12.23
N ALA A 272 4.00 4.97 13.22
CA ALA A 272 2.81 5.65 13.75
C ALA A 272 2.45 6.94 13.00
N GLU A 273 3.37 7.47 12.20
CA GLU A 273 3.19 8.75 11.53
C GLU A 273 2.04 8.71 10.53
N ARG A 274 1.29 9.82 10.48
CA ARG A 274 0.08 10.02 9.69
C ARG A 274 0.20 11.30 8.88
N GLU A 275 -0.12 11.25 7.60
CA GLU A 275 -0.18 12.43 6.76
C GLU A 275 -1.59 12.56 6.16
N VAL A 276 -1.98 13.77 5.80
CA VAL A 276 -3.28 14.09 5.24
C VAL A 276 -3.16 14.76 3.89
N HIS A 277 -3.91 14.24 2.92
CA HIS A 277 -4.04 14.91 1.63
C HIS A 277 -5.45 14.84 1.08
N ASP A 278 -5.79 15.85 0.26
CA ASP A 278 -7.02 15.85 -0.54
C ASP A 278 -7.09 14.61 -1.43
N ALA A 279 -8.20 13.87 -1.31
CA ALA A 279 -8.45 12.63 -2.04
C ALA A 279 -8.36 12.76 -3.55
N SER A 280 -8.64 13.95 -4.10
CA SER A 280 -8.59 14.25 -5.54
C SER A 280 -7.19 14.60 -6.04
N GLY A 281 -6.28 14.95 -5.14
CA GLY A 281 -4.92 15.37 -5.45
C GLY A 281 -4.04 14.23 -5.96
N ARG A 282 -3.12 14.54 -6.88
CA ARG A 282 -2.11 13.61 -7.38
C ARG A 282 -0.72 14.15 -7.06
N TYR A 283 0.10 13.34 -6.43
CA TYR A 283 1.40 13.76 -5.87
C TYR A 283 2.50 12.80 -6.32
N ALA A 284 3.63 13.31 -6.74
CA ALA A 284 4.78 12.52 -7.21
C ALA A 284 5.46 11.69 -6.09
N VAL A 285 4.95 11.79 -4.89
CA VAL A 285 5.39 11.06 -3.69
C VAL A 285 4.34 10.09 -3.18
N VAL A 286 3.17 9.99 -3.83
CA VAL A 286 2.04 9.20 -3.33
C VAL A 286 1.63 8.12 -4.31
N GLY A 287 1.63 6.89 -3.83
CA GLY A 287 1.12 5.69 -4.47
C GLY A 287 0.12 4.97 -3.57
N PHE A 288 0.05 3.65 -3.67
CA PHE A 288 -0.87 2.84 -2.86
C PHE A 288 -0.44 1.38 -2.79
N ARG A 289 -1.05 0.65 -1.88
CA ARG A 289 -0.90 -0.80 -1.70
C ARG A 289 -2.28 -1.44 -1.60
N VAL A 290 -2.39 -2.70 -2.02
CA VAL A 290 -3.65 -3.44 -2.00
C VAL A 290 -3.75 -4.36 -0.80
N ALA A 291 -4.97 -4.60 -0.33
CA ALA A 291 -5.32 -5.64 0.62
C ALA A 291 -6.58 -6.38 0.16
N ARG A 292 -6.82 -7.55 0.74
CA ARG A 292 -8.08 -8.26 0.64
C ARG A 292 -8.32 -9.13 1.87
N PRO A 293 -9.58 -9.51 2.18
CA PRO A 293 -9.86 -10.61 3.11
C PRO A 293 -9.12 -11.88 2.67
N TYR A 294 -8.69 -12.66 3.64
CA TYR A 294 -8.03 -13.94 3.40
C TYR A 294 -8.99 -15.11 3.59
#